data_4ad01ddf5af775b968177009f13da5e0
#
_entry.id   4ad01ddf5af775b968177009f13da5e0
#
_cell.length_a   1.000
_cell.length_b   1.000
_cell.length_c   1.000
_cell.angle_alpha   90.00
_cell.angle_beta   90.00
_cell.angle_gamma   90.00
#
_symmetry.space_group_name_H-M   'P 1'
#
loop_
_entity.id
_entity.type
_entity.pdbx_description
1 polymer ?
#
loop_
_entity_poly.entity_id
_entity_poly.type
_entity_poly.pdbx_seq_one_letter_code
_entity_poly.pdbx_strand_id
1 'polypeptide(L)'
;MRIFKPLVVAISVALILPSQSSAIDIPVSFQVQGAGYGHGVGMSQIGAKAKAIAGETATAIISYYYKDVAIEPLDDSKILRVNIGHLLTSAKIATATQDATMQIFSGDIGDSQDVAPLAVVPVKSSLNFSIFGSTVLPSVVTGKKTVSIPRNRIFTVRWTGTRYLPGVDGVISLSHTNTTKKYRYGQMQFRAVKAATLGYRIEVTNSVRLSDEYLWGISEVPSSWPE
;
A
#
# COMPACT_ATOMS: atom_id res chain seq x y z
N MET A 1 -86.45 -38.75 62.46
CA MET A 1 -86.59 -37.82 61.30
C MET A 1 -85.15 -37.36 61.01
N ARG A 2 -84.51 -38.02 60.03
CA ARG A 2 -83.11 -37.71 59.67
C ARG A 2 -83.08 -36.80 58.43
N ILE A 3 -82.56 -35.62 58.66
CA ILE A 3 -82.44 -34.62 57.58
C ILE A 3 -81.07 -34.89 56.86
N PHE A 4 -81.13 -35.31 55.58
CA PHE A 4 -79.96 -35.39 54.73
C PHE A 4 -79.65 -33.98 54.19
N LYS A 5 -78.43 -33.54 54.45
CA LYS A 5 -77.85 -32.34 53.80
C LYS A 5 -77.15 -32.75 52.50
N PRO A 6 -77.44 -32.15 51.37
CA PRO A 6 -76.68 -32.43 50.15
C PRO A 6 -75.32 -31.74 50.21
N LEU A 7 -74.28 -32.53 49.92
CA LEU A 7 -72.91 -32.04 49.73
C LEU A 7 -72.80 -31.48 48.30
N VAL A 8 -72.59 -30.18 48.18
CA VAL A 8 -72.33 -29.54 46.89
C VAL A 8 -70.84 -29.65 46.65
N VAL A 9 -70.42 -30.51 45.71
CA VAL A 9 -69.00 -30.60 45.20
C VAL A 9 -68.88 -29.56 44.10
N ALA A 10 -68.15 -28.49 44.37
CA ALA A 10 -67.72 -27.51 43.35
C ALA A 10 -66.55 -28.04 42.57
N ILE A 11 -66.78 -28.42 41.34
CA ILE A 11 -65.69 -28.80 40.39
C ILE A 11 -65.09 -27.51 39.78
N SER A 12 -63.95 -27.12 40.28
CA SER A 12 -63.17 -26.03 39.67
C SER A 12 -62.54 -26.51 38.35
N VAL A 13 -63.09 -26.15 37.20
CA VAL A 13 -62.50 -26.34 35.89
C VAL A 13 -61.42 -25.26 35.70
N ALA A 14 -60.17 -25.62 35.89
CA ALA A 14 -59.07 -24.74 35.53
C ALA A 14 -58.99 -24.64 33.99
N LEU A 15 -59.37 -23.50 33.44
CA LEU A 15 -59.18 -23.16 32.07
C LEU A 15 -57.64 -22.98 31.81
N ILE A 16 -56.99 -24.00 31.27
CA ILE A 16 -55.65 -23.92 30.72
C ILE A 16 -55.77 -23.14 29.42
N LEU A 17 -55.57 -21.83 29.48
CA LEU A 17 -55.39 -21.01 28.26
C LEU A 17 -54.06 -21.40 27.64
N PRO A 18 -54.05 -21.83 26.37
CA PRO A 18 -52.76 -22.04 25.67
C PRO A 18 -52.06 -20.67 25.59
N SER A 19 -50.88 -20.58 26.18
CA SER A 19 -49.98 -19.44 25.95
C SER A 19 -49.72 -19.38 24.46
N GLN A 20 -50.20 -18.37 23.78
CA GLN A 20 -49.81 -18.10 22.41
C GLN A 20 -48.34 -17.71 22.45
N SER A 21 -47.48 -18.65 22.13
CA SER A 21 -46.12 -18.40 21.79
C SER A 21 -46.15 -17.57 20.50
N SER A 22 -45.93 -16.27 20.60
CA SER A 22 -45.69 -15.42 19.44
C SER A 22 -44.41 -15.94 18.81
N ALA A 23 -44.50 -16.75 17.75
CA ALA A 23 -43.39 -17.07 16.90
C ALA A 23 -42.84 -15.73 16.36
N ILE A 24 -41.63 -15.43 16.69
CA ILE A 24 -40.92 -14.31 16.05
C ILE A 24 -40.86 -14.67 14.57
N ASP A 25 -41.55 -13.91 13.76
CA ASP A 25 -41.53 -14.08 12.30
C ASP A 25 -40.09 -13.78 11.81
N ILE A 26 -39.32 -14.83 11.59
CA ILE A 26 -37.97 -14.68 11.04
C ILE A 26 -38.15 -14.28 9.57
N PRO A 27 -37.70 -13.10 9.16
CA PRO A 27 -37.85 -12.66 7.79
C PRO A 27 -37.15 -13.65 6.83
N VAL A 28 -37.83 -14.00 5.75
CA VAL A 28 -37.39 -14.95 4.73
C VAL A 28 -36.19 -14.39 3.95
N SER A 29 -35.97 -13.07 4.03
CA SER A 29 -34.84 -12.38 3.40
C SER A 29 -34.44 -11.15 4.19
N PHE A 30 -33.15 -10.85 4.16
CA PHE A 30 -32.59 -9.60 4.69
C PHE A 30 -32.07 -8.79 3.50
N GLN A 31 -32.46 -7.53 3.41
CA GLN A 31 -31.85 -6.59 2.48
C GLN A 31 -30.72 -5.85 3.20
N VAL A 32 -29.51 -5.92 2.61
CA VAL A 32 -28.34 -5.18 3.09
C VAL A 32 -27.96 -4.16 2.04
N GLN A 33 -28.00 -2.89 2.40
CA GLN A 33 -27.47 -1.81 1.58
C GLN A 33 -26.21 -1.28 2.23
N GLY A 34 -25.17 -1.09 1.43
CA GLY A 34 -23.88 -0.58 1.92
C GLY A 34 -23.10 0.08 0.79
N ALA A 35 -22.19 0.96 1.17
CA ALA A 35 -21.20 1.56 0.30
C ALA A 35 -19.84 1.52 0.99
N GLY A 36 -18.78 1.47 0.21
CA GLY A 36 -17.40 1.46 0.71
C GLY A 36 -16.48 2.27 -0.20
N TYR A 37 -15.28 2.52 0.27
CA TYR A 37 -14.28 3.31 -0.46
C TYR A 37 -13.39 2.47 -1.37
N GLY A 38 -13.41 1.18 -1.32
CA GLY A 38 -12.55 0.31 -2.10
C GLY A 38 -13.21 -0.26 -3.34
N HIS A 39 -12.47 -1.04 -4.06
CA HIS A 39 -12.94 -1.79 -5.24
C HIS A 39 -13.92 -2.92 -4.87
N GLY A 40 -14.10 -3.24 -3.58
CA GLY A 40 -15.02 -4.29 -3.10
C GLY A 40 -14.59 -5.72 -3.40
N VAL A 41 -13.35 -5.92 -3.88
CA VAL A 41 -12.78 -7.23 -4.19
C VAL A 41 -11.63 -7.51 -3.23
N GLY A 42 -11.69 -8.65 -2.55
CA GLY A 42 -10.67 -9.08 -1.61
C GLY A 42 -11.04 -8.85 -0.13
N MET A 43 -10.03 -8.84 0.74
CA MET A 43 -10.19 -8.79 2.18
C MET A 43 -10.61 -7.41 2.66
N SER A 44 -11.65 -7.35 3.51
CA SER A 44 -12.01 -6.13 4.23
C SER A 44 -10.98 -5.82 5.31
N GLN A 45 -10.31 -4.67 5.25
CA GLN A 45 -9.35 -4.25 6.29
C GLN A 45 -10.01 -4.13 7.68
N ILE A 46 -11.20 -3.52 7.75
CA ILE A 46 -11.93 -3.37 9.02
C ILE A 46 -12.37 -4.74 9.54
N GLY A 47 -12.82 -5.64 8.66
CA GLY A 47 -13.19 -7.00 9.04
C GLY A 47 -11.98 -7.81 9.52
N ALA A 48 -10.85 -7.71 8.85
CA ALA A 48 -9.60 -8.34 9.26
C ALA A 48 -9.13 -7.83 10.63
N LYS A 49 -9.18 -6.51 10.85
CA LYS A 49 -8.90 -5.91 12.17
C LYS A 49 -9.81 -6.47 13.27
N ALA A 50 -11.12 -6.54 13.04
CA ALA A 50 -12.07 -7.06 14.01
C ALA A 50 -11.75 -8.52 14.39
N LYS A 51 -11.40 -9.35 13.42
CA LYS A 51 -10.98 -10.74 13.62
C LYS A 51 -9.66 -10.85 14.39
N ALA A 52 -8.69 -10.00 14.07
CA ALA A 52 -7.41 -9.94 14.79
C ALA A 52 -7.62 -9.54 16.27
N ILE A 53 -8.47 -8.56 16.55
CA ILE A 53 -8.86 -8.18 17.93
C ILE A 53 -9.56 -9.33 18.66
N ALA A 54 -10.32 -10.16 17.95
CA ALA A 54 -10.93 -11.37 18.49
C ALA A 54 -9.93 -12.52 18.72
N GLY A 55 -8.64 -12.33 18.39
CA GLY A 55 -7.57 -13.31 18.59
C GLY A 55 -7.41 -14.31 17.45
N GLU A 56 -8.03 -14.09 16.30
CA GLU A 56 -7.82 -14.95 15.13
C GLU A 56 -6.41 -14.76 14.55
N THR A 57 -5.80 -15.86 14.11
CA THR A 57 -4.48 -15.80 13.45
C THR A 57 -4.57 -15.21 12.03
N ALA A 58 -3.48 -14.65 11.52
CA ALA A 58 -3.41 -14.13 10.15
C ALA A 58 -3.86 -15.16 9.11
N THR A 59 -3.44 -16.42 9.26
CA THR A 59 -3.84 -17.53 8.38
C THR A 59 -5.35 -17.77 8.42
N ALA A 60 -5.98 -17.77 9.62
CA ALA A 60 -7.42 -17.95 9.76
C ALA A 60 -8.19 -16.79 9.09
N ILE A 61 -7.71 -15.56 9.28
CA ILE A 61 -8.30 -14.36 8.68
C ILE A 61 -8.21 -14.42 7.16
N ILE A 62 -7.05 -14.76 6.60
CA ILE A 62 -6.88 -14.89 5.14
C ILE A 62 -7.80 -15.97 4.60
N SER A 63 -7.86 -17.16 5.21
CA SER A 63 -8.71 -18.27 4.79
C SER A 63 -10.22 -17.96 4.90
N TYR A 64 -10.60 -17.01 5.76
CA TYR A 64 -11.98 -16.55 5.84
C TYR A 64 -12.41 -15.79 4.59
N TYR A 65 -11.54 -14.91 4.06
CA TYR A 65 -11.84 -14.07 2.91
C TYR A 65 -11.54 -14.74 1.57
N TYR A 66 -10.52 -15.59 1.52
CA TYR A 66 -10.08 -16.27 0.31
C TYR A 66 -10.33 -17.77 0.46
N LYS A 67 -11.36 -18.27 -0.21
CA LYS A 67 -11.71 -19.69 -0.22
C LYS A 67 -10.92 -20.41 -1.30
N ASP A 68 -10.65 -21.69 -1.07
CA ASP A 68 -10.01 -22.57 -2.04
C ASP A 68 -8.62 -22.09 -2.51
N VAL A 69 -7.90 -21.38 -1.64
CA VAL A 69 -6.51 -20.97 -1.87
C VAL A 69 -5.57 -21.65 -0.87
N ALA A 70 -4.41 -22.07 -1.35
CA ALA A 70 -3.33 -22.51 -0.49
C ALA A 70 -2.57 -21.30 0.05
N ILE A 71 -2.28 -21.28 1.35
CA ILE A 71 -1.42 -20.28 1.98
C ILE A 71 -0.05 -20.92 2.16
N GLU A 72 0.92 -20.47 1.39
CA GLU A 72 2.27 -20.99 1.38
C GLU A 72 3.30 -19.91 1.73
N PRO A 73 4.41 -20.28 2.38
CA PRO A 73 5.54 -19.38 2.53
C PRO A 73 6.07 -18.96 1.15
N LEU A 74 6.32 -17.66 0.98
CA LEU A 74 6.94 -17.13 -0.22
C LEU A 74 8.34 -16.63 0.10
N ASP A 75 9.33 -16.98 -0.73
CA ASP A 75 10.64 -16.34 -0.71
C ASP A 75 10.48 -14.86 -1.12
N ASP A 76 10.83 -13.96 -0.22
CA ASP A 76 10.71 -12.51 -0.37
C ASP A 76 11.96 -11.85 -0.98
N SER A 77 12.93 -12.64 -1.43
CA SER A 77 14.14 -12.15 -2.10
C SER A 77 13.81 -11.37 -3.39
N LYS A 78 12.61 -11.55 -3.92
CA LYS A 78 12.15 -10.87 -5.13
C LYS A 78 12.06 -9.36 -4.96
N ILE A 79 12.59 -8.66 -5.96
CA ILE A 79 12.46 -7.22 -6.06
C ILE A 79 11.15 -6.85 -6.73
N LEU A 80 10.33 -6.08 -6.03
CA LEU A 80 9.15 -5.44 -6.59
C LEU A 80 9.55 -4.16 -7.33
N ARG A 81 8.92 -3.93 -8.47
CA ARG A 81 9.09 -2.71 -9.27
C ARG A 81 7.78 -1.93 -9.24
N VAL A 82 7.70 -0.99 -8.30
CA VAL A 82 6.50 -0.20 -8.04
C VAL A 82 6.52 1.06 -8.89
N ASN A 83 5.55 1.25 -9.78
CA ASN A 83 5.40 2.51 -10.52
C ASN A 83 4.92 3.60 -9.55
N ILE A 84 5.73 4.65 -9.39
CA ILE A 84 5.48 5.76 -8.48
C ILE A 84 5.33 7.11 -9.21
N GLY A 85 5.51 7.11 -10.53
CA GLY A 85 5.31 8.28 -11.39
C GLY A 85 5.01 7.84 -12.82
N HIS A 86 3.80 8.15 -13.29
CA HIS A 86 3.29 7.68 -14.58
C HIS A 86 3.15 8.82 -15.58
N LEU A 87 3.70 8.65 -16.78
CA LEU A 87 3.63 9.56 -17.94
C LEU A 87 3.97 11.03 -17.61
N LEU A 88 5.00 11.25 -16.80
CA LEU A 88 5.39 12.56 -16.35
C LEU A 88 6.12 13.35 -17.47
N THR A 89 5.95 14.66 -17.49
CA THR A 89 6.74 15.56 -18.35
C THR A 89 8.09 15.88 -17.74
N SER A 90 8.13 15.95 -16.41
CA SER A 90 9.34 16.18 -15.62
C SER A 90 9.21 15.57 -14.24
N ALA A 91 10.35 15.33 -13.59
CA ALA A 91 10.42 14.89 -12.21
C ALA A 91 11.64 15.52 -11.53
N LYS A 92 11.52 15.75 -10.22
CA LYS A 92 12.61 16.24 -9.38
C LYS A 92 12.76 15.36 -8.17
N ILE A 93 13.99 14.99 -7.85
CA ILE A 93 14.30 14.34 -6.58
C ILE A 93 15.34 15.14 -5.81
N ALA A 94 15.19 15.15 -4.49
CA ALA A 94 16.10 15.79 -3.56
C ALA A 94 16.15 14.99 -2.25
N THR A 95 17.26 15.08 -1.52
CA THR A 95 17.35 14.50 -0.18
C THR A 95 16.48 15.33 0.78
N ALA A 96 15.65 14.65 1.56
CA ALA A 96 14.88 15.25 2.64
C ALA A 96 15.60 15.11 4.00
N THR A 97 16.61 14.24 4.08
CA THR A 97 17.47 14.06 5.25
C THR A 97 18.76 14.86 5.07
N GLN A 98 19.20 15.52 6.14
CA GLN A 98 20.50 16.20 6.18
C GLN A 98 21.62 15.17 5.96
N ASP A 99 22.67 15.57 5.25
CA ASP A 99 23.87 14.78 4.96
C ASP A 99 23.65 13.50 4.12
N ALA A 100 22.43 13.22 3.72
CA ALA A 100 22.16 12.17 2.75
C ALA A 100 22.60 12.61 1.34
N THR A 101 23.18 11.70 0.58
CA THR A 101 23.63 11.92 -0.80
C THR A 101 22.89 10.99 -1.77
N MET A 102 22.96 11.32 -3.05
CA MET A 102 22.44 10.48 -4.13
C MET A 102 23.53 10.20 -5.15
N GLN A 103 23.39 9.08 -5.85
CA GLN A 103 24.21 8.73 -7.01
C GLN A 103 23.30 8.44 -8.19
N ILE A 104 23.67 8.93 -9.37
CA ILE A 104 22.95 8.66 -10.61
C ILE A 104 23.81 7.78 -11.51
N PHE A 105 23.19 6.77 -12.09
CA PHE A 105 23.80 5.77 -12.97
C PHE A 105 23.11 5.75 -14.33
N SER A 106 23.85 5.40 -15.38
CA SER A 106 23.30 5.18 -16.71
C SER A 106 22.65 3.80 -16.80
N GLY A 107 21.44 3.74 -17.33
CA GLY A 107 20.73 2.49 -17.58
C GLY A 107 19.97 1.91 -16.38
N ASP A 108 19.49 0.69 -16.58
CA ASP A 108 18.95 -0.18 -15.55
C ASP A 108 20.08 -1.03 -15.00
N ILE A 109 20.55 -0.72 -13.81
CA ILE A 109 21.68 -1.42 -13.19
C ILE A 109 21.27 -2.54 -12.25
N GLY A 110 19.94 -2.75 -12.07
CA GLY A 110 19.43 -3.79 -11.18
C GLY A 110 20.06 -3.71 -9.79
N ASP A 111 20.52 -4.85 -9.28
CA ASP A 111 21.20 -4.97 -7.98
C ASP A 111 22.73 -4.89 -8.08
N SER A 112 23.29 -4.64 -9.27
CA SER A 112 24.75 -4.56 -9.47
C SER A 112 25.36 -3.49 -8.58
N GLN A 113 26.45 -3.84 -7.89
CA GLN A 113 27.20 -2.91 -7.04
C GLN A 113 28.45 -2.35 -7.76
N ASP A 114 28.90 -2.99 -8.83
CA ASP A 114 30.19 -2.70 -9.51
C ASP A 114 30.06 -1.67 -10.64
N VAL A 115 28.97 -0.88 -10.63
CA VAL A 115 28.73 0.15 -11.65
C VAL A 115 29.18 1.51 -11.12
N ALA A 116 30.05 2.17 -11.86
CA ALA A 116 30.45 3.53 -11.52
C ALA A 116 29.31 4.53 -11.75
N PRO A 117 29.03 5.43 -10.81
CA PRO A 117 28.02 6.48 -11.00
C PRO A 117 28.47 7.51 -12.05
N LEU A 118 27.53 8.03 -12.81
CA LEU A 118 27.77 9.19 -13.69
C LEU A 118 28.07 10.45 -12.90
N ALA A 119 27.44 10.59 -11.75
CA ALA A 119 27.67 11.68 -10.83
C ALA A 119 27.23 11.30 -9.39
N VAL A 120 27.96 11.85 -8.42
CA VAL A 120 27.52 11.94 -7.03
C VAL A 120 26.84 13.28 -6.85
N VAL A 121 25.61 13.25 -6.37
CA VAL A 121 24.80 14.47 -6.14
C VAL A 121 25.09 14.96 -4.73
N PRO A 122 25.67 16.16 -4.57
CA PRO A 122 26.02 16.67 -3.25
C PRO A 122 24.80 16.89 -2.37
N VAL A 123 25.01 16.97 -1.06
CA VAL A 123 24.00 17.41 -0.09
C VAL A 123 23.41 18.76 -0.49
N LYS A 124 22.15 19.00 -0.14
CA LYS A 124 21.40 20.23 -0.50
C LYS A 124 21.26 20.49 -2.01
N SER A 125 21.46 19.44 -2.82
CA SER A 125 21.27 19.48 -4.27
C SER A 125 20.05 18.65 -4.68
N SER A 126 19.58 18.85 -5.91
CA SER A 126 18.52 18.04 -6.50
C SER A 126 18.92 17.50 -7.86
N LEU A 127 18.30 16.39 -8.25
CA LEU A 127 18.30 15.89 -9.61
C LEU A 127 16.97 16.26 -10.27
N ASN A 128 17.02 16.95 -11.37
CA ASN A 128 15.87 17.24 -12.22
C ASN A 128 15.93 16.38 -13.47
N PHE A 129 14.79 15.85 -13.88
CA PHE A 129 14.64 15.01 -15.07
C PHE A 129 13.60 15.63 -15.99
N SER A 130 13.95 15.75 -17.27
CA SER A 130 13.04 16.19 -18.32
C SER A 130 13.14 15.26 -19.54
N ILE A 131 12.16 15.35 -20.44
CA ILE A 131 12.22 14.62 -21.72
C ILE A 131 12.94 15.47 -22.75
N PHE A 132 13.83 14.81 -23.49
CA PHE A 132 14.49 15.36 -24.68
C PHE A 132 14.43 14.34 -25.82
N GLY A 133 13.53 14.56 -26.77
CA GLY A 133 13.23 13.56 -27.81
C GLY A 133 12.77 12.24 -27.18
N SER A 134 13.46 11.15 -27.45
CA SER A 134 13.18 9.80 -26.92
C SER A 134 14.00 9.44 -25.68
N THR A 135 14.64 10.42 -25.04
CA THR A 135 15.54 10.22 -23.91
C THR A 135 15.15 11.08 -22.73
N VAL A 136 15.65 10.70 -21.55
CA VAL A 136 15.63 11.50 -20.33
C VAL A 136 16.89 12.35 -20.30
N LEU A 137 16.75 13.62 -19.98
CA LEU A 137 17.84 14.56 -19.72
C LEU A 137 17.89 14.88 -18.24
N PRO A 138 18.84 14.33 -17.47
CA PRO A 138 19.02 14.69 -16.08
C PRO A 138 19.91 15.91 -15.90
N SER A 139 19.70 16.64 -14.81
CA SER A 139 20.62 17.71 -14.37
C SER A 139 20.71 17.75 -12.84
N VAL A 140 21.92 18.04 -12.36
CA VAL A 140 22.17 18.34 -10.94
C VAL A 140 22.02 19.82 -10.73
N VAL A 141 21.20 20.22 -9.75
CA VAL A 141 21.00 21.61 -9.36
C VAL A 141 21.50 21.82 -7.93
N THR A 142 22.49 22.68 -7.77
CA THR A 142 23.08 23.08 -6.49
C THR A 142 23.03 24.59 -6.35
N GLY A 143 22.14 25.09 -5.51
CA GLY A 143 21.88 26.53 -5.43
C GLY A 143 21.44 27.10 -6.78
N LYS A 144 22.23 28.03 -7.33
CA LYS A 144 21.99 28.63 -8.67
C LYS A 144 22.70 27.91 -9.81
N LYS A 145 23.52 26.91 -9.51
CA LYS A 145 24.31 26.18 -10.52
C LYS A 145 23.55 24.96 -11.00
N THR A 146 23.46 24.79 -12.33
CA THR A 146 22.89 23.61 -12.97
C THR A 146 23.96 22.95 -13.82
N VAL A 147 24.13 21.64 -13.67
CA VAL A 147 25.05 20.83 -14.47
C VAL A 147 24.25 19.70 -15.11
N SER A 148 24.22 19.68 -16.44
CA SER A 148 23.54 18.63 -17.19
C SER A 148 24.39 17.35 -17.21
N ILE A 149 23.72 16.22 -17.12
CA ILE A 149 24.29 14.88 -17.27
C ILE A 149 23.96 14.39 -18.69
N PRO A 150 24.84 13.64 -19.34
CA PRO A 150 24.56 13.07 -20.67
C PRO A 150 23.24 12.29 -20.67
N ARG A 151 22.40 12.57 -21.66
CA ARG A 151 21.07 11.96 -21.80
C ARG A 151 21.13 10.47 -22.11
N ASN A 152 20.18 9.69 -21.60
CA ASN A 152 19.96 8.29 -21.92
C ASN A 152 18.47 7.95 -21.83
N ARG A 153 18.07 6.76 -22.25
CA ARG A 153 16.69 6.29 -22.15
C ARG A 153 16.30 5.93 -20.73
N ILE A 154 17.27 5.51 -19.91
CA ILE A 154 17.03 5.03 -18.52
C ILE A 154 18.15 5.56 -17.65
N PHE A 155 17.79 5.98 -16.45
CA PHE A 155 18.69 6.28 -15.35
C PHE A 155 18.24 5.57 -14.08
N THR A 156 19.21 5.10 -13.29
CA THR A 156 18.96 4.61 -11.93
C THR A 156 19.54 5.60 -10.94
N VAL A 157 18.81 5.86 -9.85
CA VAL A 157 19.27 6.71 -8.74
C VAL A 157 19.23 5.90 -7.47
N ARG A 158 20.34 5.93 -6.72
CA ARG A 158 20.51 5.37 -5.38
C ARG A 158 20.78 6.50 -4.39
N TRP A 159 20.42 6.29 -3.14
CA TRP A 159 20.70 7.24 -2.07
C TRP A 159 21.20 6.53 -0.83
N THR A 160 21.90 7.27 0.03
CA THR A 160 22.55 6.74 1.23
C THR A 160 21.52 6.20 2.23
N GLY A 161 21.93 5.20 2.99
CA GLY A 161 21.12 4.52 4.00
C GLY A 161 20.15 3.49 3.42
N THR A 162 20.28 3.14 2.14
CA THR A 162 19.57 2.01 1.53
C THR A 162 20.51 0.81 1.41
N ARG A 163 19.96 -0.36 1.12
CA ARG A 163 20.76 -1.58 0.85
C ARG A 163 21.70 -1.42 -0.37
N TYR A 164 21.43 -0.44 -1.21
CA TYR A 164 22.22 -0.17 -2.42
C TYR A 164 23.37 0.79 -2.19
N LEU A 165 23.25 1.68 -1.22
CA LEU A 165 24.25 2.70 -0.93
C LEU A 165 24.34 2.92 0.57
N PRO A 166 25.37 2.37 1.25
CA PRO A 166 25.57 2.57 2.68
C PRO A 166 25.77 4.04 3.04
N GLY A 167 25.51 4.39 4.29
CA GLY A 167 25.73 5.74 4.84
C GLY A 167 24.58 6.22 5.70
N VAL A 168 24.44 7.53 5.85
CA VAL A 168 23.37 8.16 6.62
C VAL A 168 22.00 7.72 6.09
N ASP A 169 21.10 7.41 7.00
CA ASP A 169 19.73 7.01 6.71
C ASP A 169 18.98 8.11 5.93
N GLY A 170 18.98 7.96 4.62
CA GLY A 170 18.45 8.95 3.71
C GLY A 170 16.96 8.74 3.41
N VAL A 171 16.23 9.84 3.39
CA VAL A 171 14.89 9.92 2.79
C VAL A 171 14.99 10.85 1.61
N ILE A 172 14.48 10.44 0.46
CA ILE A 172 14.36 11.33 -0.69
C ILE A 172 12.91 11.74 -0.93
N SER A 173 12.76 12.94 -1.44
CA SER A 173 11.49 13.45 -1.95
C SER A 173 11.47 13.35 -3.47
N LEU A 174 10.40 12.78 -4.02
CA LEU A 174 10.07 12.82 -5.44
C LEU A 174 8.94 13.83 -5.65
N SER A 175 9.23 14.86 -6.41
CA SER A 175 8.25 15.89 -6.80
C SER A 175 7.98 15.82 -8.29
N HIS A 176 6.72 15.79 -8.65
CA HIS A 176 6.24 15.87 -10.03
C HIS A 176 4.85 16.50 -10.08
N THR A 177 4.56 17.28 -11.09
CA THR A 177 3.33 18.06 -11.18
C THR A 177 3.11 18.86 -9.87
N ASN A 178 2.04 18.65 -9.14
CA ASN A 178 1.76 19.31 -7.87
C ASN A 178 1.87 18.34 -6.66
N THR A 179 2.59 17.24 -6.83
CA THR A 179 2.70 16.19 -5.81
C THR A 179 4.14 16.04 -5.36
N THR A 180 4.35 15.89 -4.05
CA THR A 180 5.64 15.50 -3.46
C THR A 180 5.42 14.35 -2.50
N LYS A 181 6.13 13.25 -2.72
CA LYS A 181 6.11 12.07 -1.86
C LYS A 181 7.52 11.75 -1.36
N LYS A 182 7.62 11.16 -0.20
CA LYS A 182 8.89 10.77 0.43
C LYS A 182 9.09 9.27 0.37
N TYR A 183 10.34 8.84 0.15
CA TYR A 183 10.73 7.44 0.03
C TYR A 183 11.98 7.18 0.86
N ARG A 184 11.91 6.15 1.70
CA ARG A 184 13.01 5.72 2.56
C ARG A 184 13.83 4.60 1.91
N TYR A 185 13.18 3.68 1.21
CA TYR A 185 13.74 2.43 0.73
C TYR A 185 13.77 2.34 -0.78
N GLY A 186 14.65 1.49 -1.31
CA GLY A 186 14.73 1.12 -2.71
C GLY A 186 15.78 1.89 -3.51
N GLN A 187 15.65 1.80 -4.82
CA GLN A 187 16.34 2.61 -5.83
C GLN A 187 15.33 3.04 -6.89
N MET A 188 15.46 4.25 -7.41
CA MET A 188 14.52 4.78 -8.41
C MET A 188 15.06 4.71 -9.81
N GLN A 189 14.23 4.30 -10.75
CA GLN A 189 14.51 4.36 -12.18
C GLN A 189 13.64 5.40 -12.86
N PHE A 190 14.25 6.19 -13.74
CA PHE A 190 13.64 7.18 -14.60
C PHE A 190 13.80 6.72 -16.04
N ARG A 191 12.71 6.37 -16.69
CA ARG A 191 12.70 5.79 -18.03
C ARG A 191 11.89 6.64 -19.00
N ALA A 192 12.42 6.93 -20.18
CA ALA A 192 11.65 7.50 -21.27
C ALA A 192 10.79 6.40 -21.93
N VAL A 193 9.51 6.59 -21.95
CA VAL A 193 8.53 5.71 -22.59
C VAL A 193 7.73 6.49 -23.64
N LYS A 194 7.36 5.83 -24.74
CA LYS A 194 6.48 6.44 -25.75
C LYS A 194 5.02 6.18 -25.37
N ALA A 195 4.31 7.20 -24.97
CA ALA A 195 2.87 7.16 -24.78
C ALA A 195 2.14 7.26 -26.12
N ALA A 196 0.99 6.61 -26.24
CA ALA A 196 0.27 6.50 -27.52
C ALA A 196 -0.04 7.87 -28.15
N THR A 197 -0.52 8.82 -27.35
CA THR A 197 -0.98 10.15 -27.82
C THR A 197 -0.15 11.32 -27.31
N LEU A 198 0.67 11.11 -26.27
CA LEU A 198 1.37 12.20 -25.56
C LEU A 198 2.83 12.34 -25.96
N GLY A 199 3.35 11.51 -26.89
CA GLY A 199 4.76 11.46 -27.21
C GLY A 199 5.57 10.79 -26.08
N TYR A 200 6.85 11.16 -25.95
CA TYR A 200 7.68 10.59 -24.89
C TYR A 200 7.38 11.23 -23.53
N ARG A 201 7.39 10.39 -22.50
CA ARG A 201 7.12 10.72 -21.10
C ARG A 201 8.08 9.97 -20.18
N ILE A 202 8.15 10.39 -18.93
CA ILE A 202 8.96 9.72 -17.90
C ILE A 202 8.06 8.79 -17.10
N GLU A 203 8.50 7.52 -17.01
CA GLU A 203 8.02 6.57 -15.99
C GLU A 203 9.04 6.52 -14.86
N VAL A 204 8.54 6.61 -13.63
CA VAL A 204 9.37 6.47 -12.43
C VAL A 204 8.98 5.20 -11.70
N THR A 205 9.95 4.31 -11.52
CA THR A 205 9.77 3.04 -10.83
C THR A 205 10.68 2.99 -9.61
N ASN A 206 10.14 2.62 -8.46
CA ASN A 206 10.94 2.28 -7.28
C ASN A 206 11.10 0.77 -7.18
N SER A 207 12.33 0.28 -7.06
CA SER A 207 12.66 -1.13 -6.89
C SER A 207 12.95 -1.40 -5.42
N VAL A 208 12.13 -2.24 -4.79
CA VAL A 208 12.13 -2.52 -3.35
C VAL A 208 11.98 -4.01 -3.08
N ARG A 209 12.52 -4.51 -1.98
CA ARG A 209 12.18 -5.84 -1.47
C ARG A 209 10.78 -5.86 -0.88
N LEU A 210 10.13 -7.02 -0.92
CA LEU A 210 8.77 -7.17 -0.43
C LEU A 210 8.68 -6.91 1.08
N SER A 211 9.37 -7.71 1.90
CA SER A 211 9.13 -7.74 3.35
C SER A 211 9.77 -6.59 4.12
N ASP A 212 11.04 -6.27 3.83
CA ASP A 212 11.84 -5.35 4.63
C ASP A 212 11.93 -3.92 4.06
N GLU A 213 11.27 -3.66 2.93
CA GLU A 213 11.22 -2.34 2.33
C GLU A 213 9.81 -1.92 1.91
N TYR A 214 9.11 -2.77 1.13
CA TYR A 214 7.79 -2.43 0.60
C TYR A 214 6.72 -2.45 1.69
N LEU A 215 6.63 -3.56 2.44
CA LEU A 215 5.61 -3.71 3.48
C LEU A 215 5.77 -2.71 4.62
N TRP A 216 7.00 -2.28 4.93
CA TRP A 216 7.24 -1.21 5.91
C TRP A 216 6.88 0.19 5.39
N GLY A 217 6.80 0.36 4.08
CA GLY A 217 6.54 1.63 3.43
C GLY A 217 5.12 1.85 2.94
N ILE A 218 4.27 0.83 2.96
CA ILE A 218 2.88 0.97 2.53
C ILE A 218 2.06 1.63 3.63
N SER A 219 1.23 2.60 3.25
CA SER A 219 0.35 3.33 4.15
C SER A 219 -1.12 2.93 3.95
N GLU A 220 -1.36 1.66 3.67
CA GLU A 220 -2.72 1.11 3.50
C GLU A 220 -3.47 0.96 4.82
N VAL A 221 -2.73 0.85 5.93
CA VAL A 221 -3.30 0.72 7.27
C VAL A 221 -3.15 2.06 8.00
N PRO A 222 -4.24 2.61 8.59
CA PRO A 222 -4.14 3.84 9.37
C PRO A 222 -3.16 3.71 10.54
N SER A 223 -2.30 4.69 10.71
CA SER A 223 -1.31 4.73 11.81
C SER A 223 -1.93 4.77 13.22
N SER A 224 -3.23 5.06 13.30
CA SER A 224 -4.01 5.03 14.56
C SER A 224 -4.44 3.63 14.97
N TRP A 225 -4.22 2.62 14.15
CA TRP A 225 -4.54 1.24 14.52
C TRP A 225 -3.46 0.70 15.46
N PRO A 226 -3.84 -0.07 16.50
CA PRO A 226 -2.85 -0.70 17.39
C PRO A 226 -2.01 -1.71 16.60
N GLU A 227 -0.76 -1.86 17.01
CA GLU A 227 0.19 -2.85 16.50
C GLU A 227 -0.24 -4.28 16.87
#